data_eb8f585b566d97ac2e81f8a83efad73b
#
_entry.id   eb8f585b566d97ac2e81f8a83efad73b
#
_cell.length_a   1.000
_cell.length_b   1.000
_cell.length_c   1.000
_cell.angle_alpha   90.00
_cell.angle_beta   90.00
_cell.angle_gamma   90.00
#
_symmetry.space_group_name_H-M   'P 1'
#
loop_
_entity.id
_entity.type
_entity.pdbx_description
1 polymer ?
#
loop_
_entity_poly.entity_id
_entity_poly.type
_entity_poly.pdbx_seq_one_letter_code
_entity_poly.pdbx_strand_id
1 'polypeptide(L)'
;MAINIEIKDRTENPIYVQVRQQIETHIRNKTVTSGESLPTPAALGQQLSVDKGEIQRAYYELEQLGLINKHTGKDFLGKPKIEYRVK
;
A
#
# COMPACT_ATOMS: atom_id res chain seq x y z
N MET A 1 -11.76 -3.98 -2.86
CA MET A 1 -12.16 -2.59 -2.66
C MET A 1 -11.04 -1.66 -3.07
N ALA A 2 -11.37 -0.57 -3.74
CA ALA A 2 -10.36 0.38 -4.18
C ALA A 2 -10.08 1.40 -3.06
N ILE A 3 -8.79 1.64 -2.80
CA ILE A 3 -8.37 2.69 -1.88
C ILE A 3 -8.22 3.97 -2.70
N ASN A 4 -8.85 5.03 -2.24
CA ASN A 4 -8.75 6.33 -2.90
C ASN A 4 -7.57 7.09 -2.32
N ILE A 5 -6.51 7.24 -3.12
CA ILE A 5 -5.31 7.94 -2.72
C ILE A 5 -5.02 9.04 -3.74
N GLU A 6 -4.74 10.24 -3.27
CA GLU A 6 -4.38 11.35 -4.12
C GLU A 6 -2.99 11.85 -3.79
N ILE A 7 -2.18 12.04 -4.83
CA ILE A 7 -0.84 12.61 -4.67
C ILE A 7 -0.94 14.11 -4.86
N LYS A 8 -0.65 14.84 -3.80
CA LYS A 8 -0.69 16.29 -3.80
C LYS A 8 0.72 16.85 -4.01
N ASP A 9 0.92 18.10 -3.65
CA ASP A 9 2.17 18.81 -3.85
C ASP A 9 3.37 18.00 -3.33
N ARG A 10 4.32 17.75 -4.23
CA ARG A 10 5.53 16.99 -3.93
C ARG A 10 6.56 17.80 -3.16
N THR A 11 6.39 19.12 -3.08
CA THR A 11 7.37 19.97 -2.41
C THR A 11 7.22 19.96 -0.90
N GLU A 12 6.02 19.63 -0.39
CA GLU A 12 5.80 19.61 1.05
C GLU A 12 6.14 18.26 1.67
N ASN A 13 5.70 17.16 1.04
CA ASN A 13 5.94 15.81 1.55
C ASN A 13 6.36 14.90 0.42
N PRO A 14 7.33 14.01 0.68
CA PRO A 14 7.66 12.98 -0.30
C PRO A 14 6.46 12.12 -0.65
N ILE A 15 6.46 11.54 -1.84
CA ILE A 15 5.35 10.72 -2.31
C ILE A 15 5.06 9.57 -1.36
N TYR A 16 6.09 8.86 -0.89
CA TYR A 16 5.87 7.70 -0.01
C TYR A 16 5.21 8.11 1.31
N VAL A 17 5.51 9.31 1.81
CA VAL A 17 4.87 9.81 3.03
C VAL A 17 3.39 10.07 2.79
N GLN A 18 3.05 10.67 1.65
CA GLN A 18 1.65 10.93 1.31
C GLN A 18 0.85 9.63 1.19
N VAL A 19 1.43 8.63 0.53
CA VAL A 19 0.79 7.32 0.39
C VAL A 19 0.60 6.66 1.75
N ARG A 20 1.66 6.64 2.55
CA ARG A 20 1.60 6.03 3.89
C ARG A 20 0.54 6.69 4.77
N GLN A 21 0.52 8.02 4.82
CA GLN A 21 -0.43 8.73 5.66
C GLN A 21 -1.87 8.48 5.24
N GLN A 22 -2.13 8.44 3.95
CA GLN A 22 -3.49 8.23 3.47
C GLN A 22 -3.96 6.79 3.72
N ILE A 23 -3.09 5.80 3.53
CA ILE A 23 -3.44 4.42 3.85
C ILE A 23 -3.67 4.26 5.35
N GLU A 24 -2.82 4.88 6.17
CA GLU A 24 -3.00 4.85 7.62
C GLU A 24 -4.35 5.44 8.02
N THR A 25 -4.75 6.53 7.40
CA THR A 25 -6.05 7.15 7.65
C THR A 25 -7.19 6.22 7.26
N HIS A 26 -7.09 5.56 6.11
CA HIS A 26 -8.10 4.59 5.69
C HIS A 26 -8.24 3.44 6.68
N ILE A 27 -7.12 2.97 7.22
CA ILE A 27 -7.14 1.90 8.21
C ILE A 27 -7.80 2.37 9.51
N ARG A 28 -7.44 3.56 9.97
CA ARG A 28 -8.00 4.10 11.22
C ARG A 28 -9.47 4.41 11.11
N ASN A 29 -9.92 4.87 9.95
CA ASN A 29 -11.34 5.18 9.70
C ASN A 29 -12.12 3.93 9.32
N LYS A 30 -11.46 2.78 9.23
CA LYS A 30 -12.08 1.50 8.84
C LYS A 30 -12.70 1.55 7.45
N THR A 31 -12.21 2.43 6.58
CA THR A 31 -12.54 2.42 5.16
C THR A 31 -12.03 1.11 4.54
N VAL A 32 -10.87 0.63 5.02
CA VAL A 32 -10.39 -0.71 4.75
C VAL A 32 -10.37 -1.46 6.08
N THR A 33 -10.75 -2.72 6.04
CA THR A 33 -10.90 -3.51 7.27
C THR A 33 -9.84 -4.58 7.37
N SER A 34 -9.72 -5.14 8.58
CA SER A 34 -8.76 -6.19 8.87
C SER A 34 -8.89 -7.35 7.89
N GLY A 35 -7.78 -7.79 7.34
CA GLY A 35 -7.76 -8.89 6.39
C GLY A 35 -7.94 -8.49 4.93
N GLU A 36 -8.33 -7.25 4.65
CA GLU A 36 -8.47 -6.81 3.26
C GLU A 36 -7.11 -6.73 2.58
N SER A 37 -7.08 -7.15 1.32
CA SER A 37 -5.88 -7.03 0.50
C SER A 37 -5.74 -5.61 -0.01
N LEU A 38 -4.52 -5.08 0.10
CA LEU A 38 -4.18 -3.80 -0.51
C LEU A 38 -3.71 -4.04 -1.94
N PRO A 39 -3.80 -3.02 -2.82
CA PRO A 39 -3.23 -3.15 -4.16
C PRO A 39 -1.73 -3.44 -4.07
N THR A 40 -1.19 -4.17 -5.04
CA THR A 40 0.26 -4.37 -5.08
C THR A 40 0.95 -3.03 -5.32
N PRO A 41 2.22 -2.89 -4.90
CA PRO A 41 2.95 -1.65 -5.18
C PRO A 41 2.99 -1.29 -6.66
N ALA A 42 3.14 -2.28 -7.54
CA ALA A 42 3.14 -2.02 -8.98
C ALA A 42 1.78 -1.51 -9.47
N ALA A 43 0.69 -2.14 -9.00
CA ALA A 43 -0.65 -1.74 -9.41
C ALA A 43 -0.99 -0.34 -8.91
N LEU A 44 -0.69 -0.05 -7.64
CA LEU A 44 -0.98 1.26 -7.08
C LEU A 44 -0.10 2.34 -7.69
N GLY A 45 1.18 2.03 -7.93
CA GLY A 45 2.08 2.96 -8.59
C GLY A 45 1.59 3.33 -9.98
N GLN A 46 1.09 2.35 -10.73
CA GLN A 46 0.53 2.58 -12.05
C GLN A 46 -0.74 3.43 -11.97
N GLN A 47 -1.61 3.14 -11.02
CA GLN A 47 -2.86 3.87 -10.81
C GLN A 47 -2.59 5.34 -10.48
N LEU A 48 -1.56 5.61 -9.67
CA LEU A 48 -1.22 6.96 -9.23
C LEU A 48 -0.20 7.64 -10.12
N SER A 49 0.32 6.94 -11.13
CA SER A 49 1.39 7.43 -11.99
C SER A 49 2.66 7.80 -11.22
N VAL A 50 3.00 6.98 -10.24
CA VAL A 50 4.22 7.14 -9.45
C VAL A 50 5.04 5.86 -9.49
N ASP A 51 6.33 5.99 -9.16
CA ASP A 51 7.24 4.85 -9.14
C ASP A 51 6.81 3.86 -8.07
N LYS A 52 6.80 2.58 -8.42
CA LYS A 52 6.44 1.52 -7.47
C LYS A 52 7.35 1.51 -6.23
N GLY A 53 8.59 1.98 -6.37
CA GLY A 53 9.52 2.08 -5.24
C GLY A 53 8.99 2.97 -4.14
N GLU A 54 8.28 4.04 -4.50
CA GLU A 54 7.64 4.91 -3.52
C GLU A 54 6.55 4.17 -2.76
N ILE A 55 5.76 3.37 -3.46
CA ILE A 55 4.70 2.58 -2.83
C ILE A 55 5.30 1.49 -1.94
N GLN A 56 6.37 0.82 -2.41
CA GLN A 56 7.05 -0.20 -1.62
C GLN A 56 7.56 0.38 -0.30
N ARG A 57 8.12 1.58 -0.35
CA ARG A 57 8.62 2.24 0.86
C ARG A 57 7.48 2.58 1.82
N ALA A 58 6.37 3.08 1.29
CA ALA A 58 5.20 3.38 2.11
C ALA A 58 4.68 2.11 2.81
N TYR A 59 4.58 1.02 2.06
CA TYR A 59 4.12 -0.25 2.61
C TYR A 59 5.09 -0.79 3.65
N TYR A 60 6.39 -0.66 3.40
CA TYR A 60 7.38 -1.08 4.38
C TYR A 60 7.18 -0.35 5.71
N GLU A 61 6.97 0.96 5.66
CA GLU A 61 6.74 1.72 6.88
C GLU A 61 5.44 1.34 7.57
N LEU A 62 4.40 1.05 6.80
CA LEU A 62 3.14 0.59 7.38
C LEU A 62 3.31 -0.77 8.07
N GLU A 63 4.14 -1.65 7.53
CA GLU A 63 4.49 -2.90 8.18
C GLU A 63 5.19 -2.66 9.51
N GLN A 64 6.15 -1.74 9.53
CA GLN A 64 6.90 -1.41 10.74
C GLN A 64 5.99 -0.82 11.82
N LEU A 65 4.94 -0.12 11.41
CA LEU A 65 3.95 0.41 12.35
C LEU A 65 2.96 -0.66 12.82
N GLY A 66 3.02 -1.85 12.25
CA GLY A 66 2.12 -2.93 12.63
C GLY A 66 0.71 -2.80 12.05
N LEU A 67 0.53 -2.02 10.99
CA LEU A 67 -0.78 -1.77 10.41
C LEU A 67 -1.11 -2.72 9.27
N ILE A 68 -0.11 -3.26 8.60
CA ILE A 68 -0.31 -4.21 7.51
C ILE A 68 0.67 -5.38 7.64
N ASN A 69 0.33 -6.48 6.98
CA ASN A 69 1.18 -7.67 6.91
C ASN A 69 1.51 -7.99 5.48
N LYS A 70 2.74 -8.46 5.26
CA LYS A 70 3.19 -8.95 3.98
C LYS A 70 3.07 -10.47 3.97
N HIS A 71 2.35 -11.00 3.01
CA HIS A 71 2.20 -12.44 2.83
C HIS A 71 2.88 -12.88 1.56
N THR A 72 3.68 -13.92 1.64
CA THR A 72 4.32 -14.49 0.47
C THR A 72 3.71 -15.87 0.20
N GLY A 73 3.51 -16.16 -1.06
CA GLY A 73 2.96 -17.44 -1.49
C GLY A 73 3.29 -17.68 -2.94
N LYS A 74 2.54 -18.55 -3.58
CA LYS A 74 2.71 -18.84 -4.99
C LYS A 74 1.37 -18.74 -5.69
N ASP A 75 1.40 -18.28 -6.94
CA ASP A 75 0.21 -18.29 -7.77
C ASP A 75 -0.02 -19.68 -8.35
N PHE A 76 -1.05 -19.84 -9.16
CA PHE A 76 -1.39 -21.14 -9.72
C PHE A 76 -0.32 -21.67 -10.70
N LEU A 77 0.56 -20.80 -11.17
CA LEU A 77 1.69 -21.19 -12.02
C LEU A 77 2.95 -21.51 -11.23
N GLY A 78 2.88 -21.44 -9.90
CA GLY A 78 4.02 -21.68 -9.02
C GLY A 78 4.99 -20.52 -8.90
N LYS A 79 4.65 -19.35 -9.44
CA LYS A 79 5.49 -18.17 -9.33
C LYS A 79 5.31 -17.47 -7.99
N PRO A 80 6.36 -16.87 -7.43
CA PRO A 80 6.22 -16.16 -6.17
C PRO A 80 5.19 -15.03 -6.27
N LYS A 81 4.36 -14.92 -5.24
CA LYS A 81 3.34 -13.89 -5.17
C LYS A 81 3.44 -13.20 -3.82
N ILE A 82 3.50 -11.88 -3.84
CA ILE A 82 3.53 -11.08 -2.63
C ILE A 82 2.20 -10.34 -2.50
N GLU A 83 1.61 -10.42 -1.31
CA GLU A 83 0.33 -9.80 -1.03
C GLU A 83 0.43 -9.00 0.26
N TYR A 84 -0.14 -7.81 0.27
CA TYR A 84 -0.19 -6.96 1.46
C TYR A 84 -1.63 -6.90 1.96
N ARG A 85 -1.82 -7.16 3.24
CA ARG A 85 -3.15 -7.15 3.85
C ARG A 85 -3.19 -6.29 5.09
N VAL A 86 -4.34 -5.69 5.34
CA VAL A 86 -4.57 -4.93 6.57
C VAL A 86 -4.58 -5.90 7.74
N LYS A 87 -3.87 -5.53 8.78
CA LYS A 87 -3.70 -6.37 9.96
C LYS A 87 -4.95 -6.42 10.84
#